data_9a2d78446fd7b9c1d654babeccd8cef8
#
_entry.id   9a2d78446fd7b9c1d654babeccd8cef8
#
_cell.length_a   1.000
_cell.length_b   1.000
_cell.length_c   1.000
_cell.angle_alpha   90.00
_cell.angle_beta   90.00
_cell.angle_gamma   90.00
#
_symmetry.space_group_name_H-M   'P 1'
#
loop_
_entity.id
_entity.type
_entity.pdbx_description
1 polymer ?
#
loop_
_entity_poly.entity_id
_entity_poly.type
_entity_poly.pdbx_seq_one_letter_code
_entity_poly.pdbx_strand_id
1 'polypeptide(L)'
;MLQAVTDKDRAKIALSYRCVSLTDVYWGKLKNEKITFRKVNLYENHLENTFIDIALKGRQYTVQNECLARDLSTNGCFPKAWQRMREGFRLLKNGGQDAVERELLASQICRCFDVSQVLYERDYFDGEKVSVSNNITSKEYSIVSMEFFAINAANHNRNVKKYILSLDKHNYYMMNIMDYLVGNIDRHWGNWGVLVRNSNNKPVRLYNLMDFNQAFHLSTRLDNIMALGKANSFTNYCGAVGLFYMEIIHYGI
;
A
#
# COMPACT_ATOMS: atom_id res chain seq x y z
N MET A 1 -9.57 20.21 14.03
CA MET A 1 -9.49 18.92 13.32
C MET A 1 -10.80 18.71 12.57
N LEU A 2 -10.80 18.73 11.23
CA LEU A 2 -11.97 18.31 10.46
C LEU A 2 -12.04 16.79 10.60
N GLN A 3 -12.79 16.29 11.56
CA GLN A 3 -13.10 14.88 11.67
C GLN A 3 -14.24 14.60 10.71
N ALA A 4 -14.00 13.83 9.66
CA ALA A 4 -15.06 13.35 8.79
C ALA A 4 -15.94 12.37 9.58
N VAL A 5 -17.10 12.83 10.00
CA VAL A 5 -18.05 12.03 10.80
C VAL A 5 -18.92 11.14 9.90
N THR A 6 -19.09 11.56 8.65
CA THR A 6 -19.93 10.86 7.66
C THR A 6 -19.19 10.66 6.34
N ASP A 7 -19.66 9.73 5.50
CA ASP A 7 -19.13 9.54 4.14
C ASP A 7 -19.31 10.80 3.26
N LYS A 8 -20.34 11.58 3.54
CA LYS A 8 -20.54 12.87 2.88
C LYS A 8 -19.46 13.88 3.24
N ASP A 9 -18.96 13.88 4.47
CA ASP A 9 -17.88 14.77 4.89
C ASP A 9 -16.54 14.30 4.33
N ARG A 10 -16.30 12.99 4.26
CA ARG A 10 -15.14 12.40 3.59
C ARG A 10 -15.11 12.77 2.11
N ALA A 11 -16.23 12.65 1.41
CA ALA A 11 -16.36 13.04 0.01
C ALA A 11 -16.09 14.53 -0.21
N LYS A 12 -16.60 15.41 0.66
CA LYS A 12 -16.34 16.86 0.60
C LYS A 12 -14.85 17.17 0.79
N ILE A 13 -14.21 16.52 1.77
CA ILE A 13 -12.78 16.65 2.01
C ILE A 13 -12.00 16.19 0.78
N ALA A 14 -12.24 15.00 0.26
CA ALA A 14 -11.58 14.48 -0.92
C ALA A 14 -11.73 15.42 -2.13
N LEU A 15 -12.92 15.93 -2.37
CA LEU A 15 -13.19 16.88 -3.46
C LEU A 15 -12.50 18.23 -3.26
N SER A 16 -12.34 18.73 -2.03
CA SER A 16 -11.61 19.97 -1.76
C SER A 16 -10.14 19.88 -2.15
N TYR A 17 -9.57 18.66 -2.09
CA TYR A 17 -8.21 18.34 -2.58
C TYR A 17 -8.18 17.77 -3.98
N ARG A 18 -9.29 17.86 -4.70
CA ARG A 18 -9.41 17.35 -6.07
C ARG A 18 -9.14 15.86 -6.20
N CYS A 19 -9.25 15.11 -5.12
CA CYS A 19 -8.95 13.68 -5.06
C CYS A 19 -7.54 13.30 -5.53
N VAL A 20 -6.58 14.23 -5.57
CA VAL A 20 -5.22 13.91 -6.05
C VAL A 20 -4.50 12.99 -5.08
N SER A 21 -3.74 12.06 -5.61
CA SER A 21 -2.99 11.03 -4.90
C SER A 21 -1.62 10.81 -5.52
N LEU A 22 -0.70 10.19 -4.77
CA LEU A 22 0.56 9.65 -5.32
C LEU A 22 0.42 8.18 -5.73
N THR A 23 -0.72 7.55 -5.46
CA THR A 23 -0.97 6.15 -5.83
C THR A 23 -1.59 5.99 -7.21
N ASP A 24 -2.22 7.05 -7.72
CA ASP A 24 -2.88 7.07 -9.01
C ASP A 24 -2.85 8.49 -9.65
N VAL A 25 -3.46 8.64 -10.82
CA VAL A 25 -3.56 9.90 -11.56
C VAL A 25 -5.00 10.40 -11.71
N TYR A 26 -5.93 9.83 -10.96
CA TYR A 26 -7.30 10.30 -10.96
C TYR A 26 -7.43 11.58 -10.15
N TRP A 27 -8.30 12.48 -10.60
CA TRP A 27 -8.53 13.74 -9.92
C TRP A 27 -9.91 14.30 -10.27
N GLY A 28 -10.40 15.20 -9.40
CA GLY A 28 -11.70 15.84 -9.56
C GLY A 28 -11.61 17.33 -9.92
N LYS A 29 -12.52 17.77 -10.77
CA LYS A 29 -12.75 19.20 -11.04
C LYS A 29 -14.24 19.51 -11.22
N LEU A 30 -14.63 20.75 -11.00
CA LEU A 30 -15.95 21.21 -11.34
C LEU A 30 -16.14 21.28 -12.87
N LYS A 31 -17.39 21.06 -13.33
CA LYS A 31 -17.71 20.98 -14.77
C LYS A 31 -17.21 22.16 -15.60
N ASN A 32 -17.27 23.36 -15.03
CA ASN A 32 -16.91 24.61 -15.72
C ASN A 32 -15.51 25.11 -15.39
N GLU A 33 -14.71 24.35 -14.67
CA GLU A 33 -13.40 24.75 -14.23
C GLU A 33 -12.33 24.49 -15.31
N LYS A 34 -11.53 25.51 -15.61
CA LYS A 34 -10.47 25.43 -16.65
C LYS A 34 -9.10 24.99 -16.11
N ILE A 35 -9.08 24.26 -14.99
CA ILE A 35 -7.83 23.76 -14.42
C ILE A 35 -7.41 22.46 -15.13
N THR A 36 -6.11 22.18 -15.18
CA THR A 36 -5.53 20.98 -15.78
C THR A 36 -4.84 20.13 -14.72
N PHE A 37 -4.69 18.83 -14.97
CA PHE A 37 -3.97 17.91 -14.06
C PHE A 37 -2.55 18.40 -13.77
N ARG A 38 -1.86 18.95 -14.74
CA ARG A 38 -0.50 19.49 -14.54
C ARG A 38 -0.41 20.53 -13.43
N LYS A 39 -1.46 21.33 -13.23
CA LYS A 39 -1.49 22.38 -12.19
C LYS A 39 -1.79 21.85 -10.78
N VAL A 40 -2.28 20.62 -10.66
CA VAL A 40 -2.76 20.08 -9.37
C VAL A 40 -2.08 18.78 -8.96
N ASN A 41 -1.44 18.06 -9.90
CA ASN A 41 -0.81 16.80 -9.60
C ASN A 41 0.35 16.97 -8.60
N LEU A 42 0.55 15.94 -7.78
CA LEU A 42 1.54 15.97 -6.70
C LEU A 42 2.97 15.72 -7.20
N TYR A 43 3.14 15.19 -8.40
CA TYR A 43 4.47 14.92 -8.97
C TYR A 43 5.20 16.21 -9.38
N GLU A 44 4.47 17.23 -9.82
CA GLU A 44 5.01 18.48 -10.34
C GLU A 44 4.83 19.67 -9.36
N ASN A 45 3.96 19.53 -8.36
CA ASN A 45 3.63 20.60 -7.41
C ASN A 45 4.15 20.30 -6.01
N HIS A 46 4.47 21.34 -5.23
CA HIS A 46 5.06 21.19 -3.91
C HIS A 46 4.08 20.63 -2.88
N LEU A 47 4.60 19.70 -2.06
CA LEU A 47 4.04 19.31 -0.77
C LEU A 47 4.86 20.01 0.32
N GLU A 48 4.21 20.75 1.21
CA GLU A 48 4.91 21.42 2.32
C GLU A 48 5.23 20.42 3.44
N ASN A 49 6.36 20.63 4.15
CA ASN A 49 6.78 19.78 5.27
C ASN A 49 5.76 19.72 6.41
N THR A 50 4.91 20.74 6.54
CA THR A 50 3.80 20.79 7.49
C THR A 50 2.87 19.58 7.36
N PHE A 51 2.69 19.02 6.17
CA PHE A 51 1.88 17.82 5.94
C PHE A 51 2.48 16.56 6.56
N ILE A 52 3.80 16.48 6.58
CA ILE A 52 4.53 15.36 7.19
C ILE A 52 4.27 15.37 8.70
N ASP A 53 4.36 16.51 9.34
CA ASP A 53 4.09 16.68 10.77
C ASP A 53 2.65 16.32 11.15
N ILE A 54 1.68 16.74 10.36
CA ILE A 54 0.27 16.41 10.58
C ILE A 54 0.02 14.91 10.43
N ALA A 55 0.54 14.31 9.36
CA ALA A 55 0.28 12.92 9.02
C ALA A 55 0.98 11.92 9.96
N LEU A 56 2.23 12.20 10.35
CA LEU A 56 3.01 11.31 11.23
C LEU A 56 2.74 11.53 12.71
N LYS A 57 2.52 12.78 13.14
CA LYS A 57 2.43 13.12 14.57
C LYS A 57 1.01 13.40 15.04
N GLY A 58 0.04 13.45 14.12
CA GLY A 58 -1.33 13.82 14.48
C GLY A 58 -1.46 15.22 15.08
N ARG A 59 -0.47 16.11 14.86
CA ARG A 59 -0.48 17.46 15.40
C ARG A 59 -1.68 18.22 14.87
N GLN A 60 -2.36 18.89 15.78
CA GLN A 60 -3.44 19.82 15.42
C GLN A 60 -2.83 21.15 15.00
N TYR A 61 -3.05 21.54 13.76
CA TYR A 61 -2.77 22.87 13.31
C TYR A 61 -4.09 23.61 13.04
N THR A 62 -4.16 24.86 13.43
CA THR A 62 -5.23 25.74 12.95
C THR A 62 -4.86 26.10 11.52
N VAL A 63 -5.49 25.45 10.57
CA VAL A 63 -5.14 25.61 9.16
C VAL A 63 -6.14 26.52 8.49
N GLN A 64 -5.64 27.56 7.88
CA GLN A 64 -6.40 28.27 6.87
C GLN A 64 -6.60 27.32 5.67
N ASN A 65 -7.76 27.40 5.05
CA ASN A 65 -8.40 26.43 4.12
C ASN A 65 -7.57 25.73 3.03
N GLU A 66 -6.29 26.00 2.89
CA GLU A 66 -5.46 25.50 1.77
C GLU A 66 -4.56 24.30 2.10
N CYS A 67 -4.53 23.85 3.35
CA CYS A 67 -3.48 22.94 3.84
C CYS A 67 -3.96 21.59 4.39
N LEU A 68 -5.11 21.08 4.06
CA LEU A 68 -5.64 19.84 4.65
C LEU A 68 -5.42 18.62 3.77
N ALA A 69 -4.20 18.20 3.56
CA ALA A 69 -3.94 16.86 3.01
C ALA A 69 -3.64 15.86 4.13
N ARG A 70 -4.65 15.53 4.95
CA ARG A 70 -4.54 14.45 5.94
C ARG A 70 -4.52 13.07 5.30
N ASP A 71 -4.90 13.00 4.05
CA ASP A 71 -5.01 11.80 3.25
C ASP A 71 -4.50 12.06 1.83
N LEU A 72 -3.22 12.25 1.69
CA LEU A 72 -2.61 11.81 0.45
C LEU A 72 -2.65 10.29 0.44
N SER A 73 -3.88 9.77 0.51
CA SER A 73 -4.35 8.38 0.49
C SER A 73 -3.30 7.36 0.85
N THR A 74 -2.98 7.27 2.13
CA THR A 74 -2.24 6.15 2.68
C THR A 74 -3.25 5.25 3.38
N ASN A 75 -3.68 4.18 2.75
CA ASN A 75 -4.47 3.15 3.40
C ASN A 75 -3.66 2.48 4.50
N GLY A 76 -4.28 2.15 5.63
CA GLY A 76 -3.68 1.39 6.72
C GLY A 76 -3.74 2.06 8.08
N CYS A 77 -3.51 1.27 9.13
CA CYS A 77 -3.70 1.65 10.53
C CYS A 77 -2.60 2.55 11.10
N PHE A 78 -1.41 2.59 10.50
CA PHE A 78 -0.27 3.34 11.03
C PHE A 78 -0.15 4.73 10.40
N PRO A 79 0.31 5.73 11.17
CA PRO A 79 0.63 7.05 10.63
C PRO A 79 1.66 6.96 9.50
N LYS A 80 1.35 7.59 8.39
CA LYS A 80 2.19 7.61 7.18
C LYS A 80 2.22 9.01 6.60
N ALA A 81 3.35 9.39 6.02
CA ALA A 81 3.46 10.64 5.29
C ALA A 81 4.36 10.52 4.07
N TRP A 82 3.96 11.16 2.98
CA TRP A 82 4.81 11.33 1.84
C TRP A 82 5.75 12.52 2.02
N GLN A 83 7.01 12.31 1.75
CA GLN A 83 8.02 13.35 1.72
C GLN A 83 8.59 13.48 0.31
N ARG A 84 8.60 14.72 -0.20
CA ARG A 84 9.23 15.00 -1.49
C ARG A 84 10.74 15.01 -1.33
N MET A 85 11.42 14.30 -2.21
CA MET A 85 12.86 14.32 -2.34
C MET A 85 13.28 15.09 -3.60
N ARG A 86 14.59 15.24 -3.82
CA ARG A 86 15.11 15.81 -5.06
C ARG A 86 14.63 15.03 -6.29
N GLU A 87 14.60 13.70 -6.15
CA GLU A 87 14.12 12.77 -7.17
C GLU A 87 12.99 11.92 -6.60
N GLY A 88 11.73 12.30 -6.91
CA GLY A 88 10.55 11.55 -6.53
C GLY A 88 10.05 11.78 -5.11
N PHE A 89 9.48 10.74 -4.55
CA PHE A 89 8.87 10.75 -3.21
C PHE A 89 9.31 9.54 -2.42
N ARG A 90 9.40 9.72 -1.10
CA ARG A 90 9.53 8.62 -0.16
C ARG A 90 8.35 8.61 0.81
N LEU A 91 7.92 7.44 1.19
CA LEU A 91 6.91 7.21 2.22
C LEU A 91 7.61 7.02 3.56
N LEU A 92 7.25 7.84 4.54
CA LEU A 92 7.63 7.66 5.94
C LEU A 92 6.47 6.96 6.65
N LYS A 93 6.75 5.93 7.43
CA LYS A 93 5.74 5.15 8.17
C LYS A 93 6.16 4.99 9.61
N ASN A 94 5.32 5.46 10.53
CA ASN A 94 5.51 5.31 11.98
C ASN A 94 4.51 4.29 12.51
N GLY A 95 4.94 3.04 12.61
CA GLY A 95 4.18 1.95 13.20
C GLY A 95 4.60 1.58 14.62
N GLY A 96 5.44 2.42 15.24
CA GLY A 96 6.18 2.08 16.45
C GLY A 96 7.43 1.25 16.14
N GLN A 97 8.32 1.17 17.12
CA GLN A 97 9.65 0.59 16.95
C GLN A 97 9.61 -0.85 16.41
N ASP A 98 8.74 -1.68 16.94
CA ASP A 98 8.65 -3.09 16.56
C ASP A 98 8.15 -3.29 15.13
N ALA A 99 7.15 -2.52 14.70
CA ALA A 99 6.62 -2.62 13.35
C ALA A 99 7.64 -2.15 12.30
N VAL A 100 8.42 -1.11 12.62
CA VAL A 100 9.53 -0.64 11.78
C VAL A 100 10.59 -1.73 11.64
N GLU A 101 11.04 -2.34 12.74
CA GLU A 101 12.07 -3.40 12.70
C GLU A 101 11.58 -4.65 11.93
N ARG A 102 10.31 -5.04 12.10
CA ARG A 102 9.72 -6.15 11.35
C ARG A 102 9.73 -5.88 9.84
N GLU A 103 9.34 -4.68 9.42
CA GLU A 103 9.31 -4.29 8.02
C GLU A 103 10.72 -4.27 7.40
N LEU A 104 11.71 -3.75 8.14
CA LEU A 104 13.11 -3.74 7.74
C LEU A 104 13.68 -5.15 7.59
N LEU A 105 13.49 -6.00 8.61
CA LEU A 105 14.00 -7.37 8.61
C LEU A 105 13.35 -8.19 7.48
N ALA A 106 12.03 -8.10 7.31
CA ALA A 106 11.34 -8.79 6.22
C ALA A 106 11.87 -8.35 4.85
N SER A 107 12.08 -7.04 4.64
CA SER A 107 12.65 -6.52 3.40
C SER A 107 14.07 -7.03 3.17
N GLN A 108 14.91 -7.15 4.22
CA GLN A 108 16.26 -7.72 4.10
C GLN A 108 16.22 -9.20 3.70
N ILE A 109 15.32 -9.98 4.28
CA ILE A 109 15.12 -11.39 3.90
C ILE A 109 14.66 -11.49 2.44
N CYS A 110 13.69 -10.70 2.04
CA CYS A 110 13.19 -10.70 0.66
C CYS A 110 14.27 -10.35 -0.36
N ARG A 111 15.31 -9.58 0.00
CA ARG A 111 16.46 -9.29 -0.89
C ARG A 111 17.27 -10.53 -1.27
N CYS A 112 17.17 -11.61 -0.51
CA CYS A 112 17.86 -12.86 -0.81
C CYS A 112 17.16 -13.68 -1.90
N PHE A 113 16.00 -13.20 -2.38
CA PHE A 113 15.16 -13.91 -3.33
C PHE A 113 14.89 -13.04 -4.58
N ASP A 114 14.58 -13.70 -5.69
CA ASP A 114 14.16 -13.03 -6.91
C ASP A 114 12.68 -12.63 -6.81
N VAL A 115 12.41 -11.53 -6.11
CA VAL A 115 11.09 -10.95 -5.93
C VAL A 115 11.10 -9.44 -6.09
N SER A 116 10.12 -8.92 -6.83
CA SER A 116 9.92 -7.47 -6.91
C SER A 116 9.35 -6.95 -5.60
N GLN A 117 10.14 -6.20 -4.83
CA GLN A 117 9.73 -5.66 -3.54
C GLN A 117 10.00 -4.17 -3.39
N VAL A 118 9.32 -3.55 -2.44
CA VAL A 118 9.66 -2.24 -1.91
C VAL A 118 10.83 -2.40 -0.93
N LEU A 119 11.86 -1.61 -1.11
CA LEU A 119 13.01 -1.60 -0.21
C LEU A 119 12.73 -0.63 0.94
N TYR A 120 12.90 -1.11 2.15
CA TYR A 120 12.73 -0.31 3.36
C TYR A 120 14.07 0.02 3.99
N GLU A 121 14.19 1.28 4.45
CA GLU A 121 15.35 1.79 5.17
C GLU A 121 14.87 2.39 6.50
N ARG A 122 15.78 2.46 7.46
CA ARG A 122 15.53 3.11 8.74
C ARG A 122 15.85 4.60 8.63
N ASP A 123 14.96 5.43 9.14
CA ASP A 123 15.21 6.85 9.33
C ASP A 123 14.59 7.31 10.64
N TYR A 124 14.83 8.54 11.00
CA TYR A 124 14.25 9.18 12.18
C TYR A 124 13.54 10.46 11.77
N PHE A 125 12.34 10.64 12.28
CA PHE A 125 11.59 11.85 12.11
C PHE A 125 11.19 12.40 13.48
N ASP A 126 11.72 13.58 13.86
CA ASP A 126 11.54 14.21 15.16
C ASP A 126 11.87 13.30 16.36
N GLY A 127 12.96 12.56 16.23
CA GLY A 127 13.42 11.61 17.26
C GLY A 127 12.72 10.24 17.24
N GLU A 128 11.62 10.09 16.52
CA GLU A 128 10.90 8.84 16.38
C GLU A 128 11.46 8.03 15.21
N LYS A 129 11.60 6.72 15.43
CA LYS A 129 12.04 5.79 14.39
C LYS A 129 10.93 5.56 13.38
N VAL A 130 11.25 5.67 12.09
CA VAL A 130 10.34 5.43 10.97
C VAL A 130 10.96 4.47 9.97
N SER A 131 10.12 3.68 9.29
CA SER A 131 10.52 3.01 8.05
C SER A 131 10.29 3.94 6.88
N VAL A 132 11.22 3.92 5.94
CA VAL A 132 11.19 4.76 4.74
C VAL A 132 11.27 3.90 3.51
N SER A 133 10.47 4.20 2.51
CA SER A 133 10.51 3.53 1.22
C SER A 133 10.28 4.50 0.08
N ASN A 134 10.87 4.20 -1.08
CA ASN A 134 10.64 4.99 -2.28
C ASN A 134 9.26 4.73 -2.86
N ASN A 135 8.67 5.75 -3.46
CA ASN A 135 7.42 5.60 -4.20
C ASN A 135 7.62 4.66 -5.41
N ILE A 136 6.67 3.74 -5.60
CA ILE A 136 6.65 2.79 -6.72
C ILE A 136 5.74 3.24 -7.87
N THR A 137 5.05 4.35 -7.69
CA THR A 137 4.17 4.95 -8.70
C THR A 137 4.81 6.16 -9.37
N SER A 138 4.27 6.56 -10.50
CA SER A 138 4.72 7.72 -11.26
C SER A 138 3.58 8.32 -12.08
N LYS A 139 3.85 9.30 -12.91
CA LYS A 139 2.87 9.77 -13.91
C LYS A 139 2.50 8.69 -14.93
N GLU A 140 3.37 7.72 -15.15
CA GLU A 140 3.19 6.60 -16.10
C GLU A 140 2.50 5.40 -15.49
N TYR A 141 2.64 5.19 -14.19
CA TYR A 141 2.15 4.01 -13.49
C TYR A 141 1.43 4.33 -12.19
N SER A 142 0.30 3.68 -12.00
CA SER A 142 -0.51 3.68 -10.77
C SER A 142 -0.58 2.28 -10.18
N ILE A 143 -0.95 2.18 -8.92
CA ILE A 143 -1.27 0.91 -8.27
C ILE A 143 -2.78 0.76 -8.09
N VAL A 144 -3.27 -0.45 -8.30
CA VAL A 144 -4.66 -0.84 -8.01
C VAL A 144 -4.62 -2.04 -7.08
N SER A 145 -5.22 -1.91 -5.89
CA SER A 145 -5.27 -3.02 -4.94
C SER A 145 -6.06 -4.19 -5.52
N MET A 146 -5.75 -5.40 -5.05
CA MET A 146 -6.44 -6.62 -5.48
C MET A 146 -7.94 -6.55 -5.21
N GLU A 147 -8.37 -5.87 -4.17
CA GLU A 147 -9.78 -5.67 -3.86
C GLU A 147 -10.53 -5.01 -5.03
N PHE A 148 -10.04 -3.86 -5.50
CA PHE A 148 -10.65 -3.17 -6.63
C PHE A 148 -10.44 -3.88 -7.96
N PHE A 149 -9.29 -4.53 -8.14
CA PHE A 149 -9.02 -5.34 -9.33
C PHE A 149 -9.97 -6.53 -9.45
N ALA A 150 -10.24 -7.22 -8.33
CA ALA A 150 -11.17 -8.35 -8.30
C ALA A 150 -12.62 -7.92 -8.62
N ILE A 151 -13.05 -6.77 -8.09
CA ILE A 151 -14.36 -6.19 -8.44
C ILE A 151 -14.44 -5.93 -9.95
N ASN A 152 -13.41 -5.32 -10.53
CA ASN A 152 -13.37 -5.07 -11.97
C ASN A 152 -13.40 -6.38 -12.78
N ALA A 153 -12.62 -7.38 -12.38
CA ALA A 153 -12.58 -8.68 -13.04
C ALA A 153 -13.94 -9.39 -12.97
N ALA A 154 -14.60 -9.35 -11.81
CA ALA A 154 -15.94 -9.92 -11.64
C ALA A 154 -16.97 -9.24 -12.55
N ASN A 155 -16.95 -7.91 -12.64
CA ASN A 155 -17.83 -7.15 -13.54
C ASN A 155 -17.65 -7.50 -15.03
N HIS A 156 -16.50 -8.07 -15.38
CA HIS A 156 -16.19 -8.51 -16.75
C HIS A 156 -16.20 -10.04 -16.90
N ASN A 157 -16.78 -10.79 -15.95
CA ASN A 157 -16.84 -12.24 -15.93
C ASN A 157 -15.46 -12.92 -16.11
N ARG A 158 -14.41 -12.33 -15.54
CA ARG A 158 -13.04 -12.86 -15.60
C ARG A 158 -12.69 -13.63 -14.33
N ASN A 159 -12.07 -14.79 -14.48
CA ASN A 159 -11.48 -15.49 -13.34
C ASN A 159 -10.23 -14.75 -12.86
N VAL A 160 -10.30 -14.15 -11.68
CA VAL A 160 -9.25 -13.30 -11.08
C VAL A 160 -7.93 -14.05 -10.98
N LYS A 161 -7.93 -15.27 -10.40
CA LYS A 161 -6.71 -16.06 -10.21
C LYS A 161 -6.04 -16.38 -11.54
N LYS A 162 -6.81 -16.88 -12.52
CA LYS A 162 -6.28 -17.20 -13.86
C LYS A 162 -5.69 -15.97 -14.52
N TYR A 163 -6.31 -14.81 -14.33
CA TYR A 163 -5.82 -13.58 -14.91
C TYR A 163 -4.50 -13.13 -14.24
N ILE A 164 -4.42 -13.16 -12.91
CA ILE A 164 -3.19 -12.82 -12.17
C ILE A 164 -2.04 -13.75 -12.55
N LEU A 165 -2.28 -15.06 -12.61
CA LEU A 165 -1.26 -16.02 -13.02
C LEU A 165 -0.79 -15.82 -14.48
N SER A 166 -1.67 -15.35 -15.37
CA SER A 166 -1.27 -15.03 -16.74
C SER A 166 -0.50 -13.70 -16.83
N LEU A 167 -0.71 -12.78 -15.88
CA LEU A 167 -0.09 -11.47 -15.83
C LEU A 167 1.32 -11.54 -15.22
N ASP A 168 1.46 -12.18 -14.05
CA ASP A 168 2.69 -12.22 -13.29
C ASP A 168 2.73 -13.41 -12.33
N LYS A 169 2.88 -14.60 -12.91
CA LYS A 169 2.92 -15.87 -12.18
C LYS A 169 4.05 -15.92 -11.16
N HIS A 170 5.25 -15.45 -11.54
CA HIS A 170 6.44 -15.50 -10.71
C HIS A 170 6.25 -14.69 -9.42
N ASN A 171 5.96 -13.39 -9.53
CA ASN A 171 5.79 -12.54 -8.35
C ASN A 171 4.57 -12.94 -7.50
N TYR A 172 3.53 -13.54 -8.09
CA TYR A 172 2.42 -14.09 -7.32
C TYR A 172 2.88 -15.22 -6.38
N TYR A 173 3.64 -16.18 -6.89
CA TYR A 173 4.15 -17.27 -6.05
C TYR A 173 5.21 -16.79 -5.07
N MET A 174 6.12 -15.92 -5.51
CA MET A 174 7.14 -15.35 -4.62
C MET A 174 6.53 -14.54 -3.48
N MET A 175 5.46 -13.78 -3.71
CA MET A 175 4.73 -13.11 -2.65
C MET A 175 4.26 -14.10 -1.57
N ASN A 176 3.66 -15.21 -1.99
CA ASN A 176 3.18 -16.23 -1.06
C ASN A 176 4.32 -16.91 -0.28
N ILE A 177 5.43 -17.20 -0.95
CA ILE A 177 6.63 -17.78 -0.34
C ILE A 177 7.21 -16.81 0.69
N MET A 178 7.32 -15.53 0.34
CA MET A 178 7.88 -14.53 1.26
C MET A 178 6.97 -14.32 2.47
N ASP A 179 5.67 -14.18 2.28
CA ASP A 179 4.73 -14.01 3.39
C ASP A 179 4.77 -15.21 4.35
N TYR A 180 4.88 -16.43 3.81
CA TYR A 180 5.06 -17.62 4.64
C TYR A 180 6.39 -17.61 5.40
N LEU A 181 7.49 -17.29 4.72
CA LEU A 181 8.83 -17.31 5.27
C LEU A 181 9.00 -16.29 6.41
N VAL A 182 8.46 -15.09 6.25
CA VAL A 182 8.53 -14.04 7.27
C VAL A 182 7.35 -14.05 8.24
N GLY A 183 6.42 -14.99 8.10
CA GLY A 183 5.22 -15.09 8.94
C GLY A 183 4.35 -13.84 8.87
N ASN A 184 4.19 -13.26 7.67
CA ASN A 184 3.32 -12.11 7.47
C ASN A 184 1.86 -12.55 7.42
N ILE A 185 1.07 -12.13 8.40
CA ILE A 185 -0.34 -12.52 8.54
C ILE A 185 -1.33 -11.51 7.98
N ASP A 186 -0.83 -10.39 7.44
CA ASP A 186 -1.67 -9.26 7.02
C ASP A 186 -1.68 -9.03 5.49
N ARG A 187 -1.46 -10.07 4.68
CA ARG A 187 -1.56 -9.98 3.22
C ARG A 187 -3.01 -10.00 2.74
N HIS A 188 -3.84 -9.09 3.25
CA HIS A 188 -5.19 -8.91 2.74
C HIS A 188 -5.19 -8.23 1.35
N TRP A 189 -6.31 -8.23 0.67
CA TRP A 189 -6.44 -7.73 -0.71
C TRP A 189 -6.11 -6.23 -0.90
N GLY A 190 -6.06 -5.46 0.17
CA GLY A 190 -5.59 -4.07 0.15
C GLY A 190 -4.06 -3.94 0.11
N ASN A 191 -3.30 -4.97 0.54
CA ASN A 191 -1.84 -4.93 0.69
C ASN A 191 -1.07 -5.55 -0.50
N TRP A 192 -1.75 -5.90 -1.57
CA TRP A 192 -1.15 -6.31 -2.84
C TRP A 192 -2.10 -6.01 -4.00
N GLY A 193 -1.61 -6.09 -5.23
CA GLY A 193 -2.41 -5.78 -6.39
C GLY A 193 -1.59 -5.63 -7.66
N VAL A 194 -2.08 -4.85 -8.60
CA VAL A 194 -1.48 -4.69 -9.92
C VAL A 194 -0.95 -3.30 -10.15
N LEU A 195 0.19 -3.22 -10.83
CA LEU A 195 0.72 -1.99 -11.42
C LEU A 195 0.02 -1.78 -12.75
N VAL A 196 -0.54 -0.60 -12.95
CA VAL A 196 -1.33 -0.24 -14.11
C VAL A 196 -0.66 0.90 -14.86
N ARG A 197 -0.59 0.78 -16.17
CA ARG A 197 -0.09 1.87 -17.03
C ARG A 197 -1.17 2.92 -17.22
N ASN A 198 -0.90 4.16 -16.85
CA ASN A 198 -1.87 5.27 -16.86
C ASN A 198 -2.36 5.65 -18.27
N SER A 199 -1.53 5.50 -19.30
CA SER A 199 -1.88 5.88 -20.67
C SER A 199 -3.02 5.05 -21.29
N ASN A 200 -3.27 3.82 -20.78
CA ASN A 200 -4.26 2.91 -21.35
C ASN A 200 -5.00 2.06 -20.30
N ASN A 201 -4.76 2.30 -19.02
CA ASN A 201 -5.34 1.59 -17.86
C ASN A 201 -5.14 0.06 -17.92
N LYS A 202 -4.05 -0.41 -18.53
CA LYS A 202 -3.77 -1.84 -18.63
C LYS A 202 -2.86 -2.29 -17.48
N PRO A 203 -3.21 -3.39 -16.78
CA PRO A 203 -2.31 -4.04 -15.84
C PRO A 203 -1.03 -4.50 -16.55
N VAL A 204 0.10 -4.30 -15.88
CA VAL A 204 1.44 -4.63 -16.42
C VAL A 204 2.04 -5.83 -15.71
N ARG A 205 1.96 -5.84 -14.38
CA ARG A 205 2.46 -6.88 -13.48
C ARG A 205 1.87 -6.69 -12.09
N LEU A 206 2.16 -7.54 -11.15
CA LEU A 206 1.93 -7.23 -9.73
C LEU A 206 2.81 -6.04 -9.32
N TYR A 207 2.30 -5.19 -8.43
CA TYR A 207 3.17 -4.16 -7.88
C TYR A 207 4.14 -4.76 -6.85
N ASN A 208 5.16 -4.01 -6.52
CA ASN A 208 6.23 -4.45 -5.64
C ASN A 208 5.66 -4.90 -4.29
N LEU A 209 6.10 -6.07 -3.83
CA LEU A 209 5.72 -6.62 -2.54
C LEU A 209 6.08 -5.64 -1.42
N MET A 210 5.12 -5.32 -0.58
CA MET A 210 5.24 -4.31 0.48
C MET A 210 4.36 -4.64 1.69
N ASP A 211 4.47 -3.81 2.72
CA ASP A 211 3.68 -3.87 3.94
C ASP A 211 3.89 -5.16 4.76
N PHE A 212 5.07 -5.20 5.41
CA PHE A 212 5.51 -6.29 6.28
C PHE A 212 5.42 -5.95 7.76
N ASN A 213 4.71 -4.91 8.15
CA ASN A 213 4.61 -4.44 9.53
C ASN A 213 4.01 -5.48 10.51
N GLN A 214 3.31 -6.47 9.97
CA GLN A 214 2.75 -7.61 10.70
C GLN A 214 3.55 -8.92 10.48
N ALA A 215 4.76 -8.84 9.91
CA ALA A 215 5.67 -9.97 9.83
C ALA A 215 6.19 -10.35 11.21
N PHE A 216 6.65 -11.59 11.38
CA PHE A 216 7.19 -12.13 12.64
C PHE A 216 6.28 -11.99 13.86
N HIS A 217 4.99 -11.84 13.64
CA HIS A 217 3.97 -11.85 14.70
C HIS A 217 3.75 -13.26 15.25
N LEU A 218 4.77 -14.08 15.18
CA LEU A 218 4.73 -15.41 15.73
C LEU A 218 4.64 -15.27 17.25
N SER A 219 3.45 -15.51 17.77
CA SER A 219 3.36 -15.93 19.16
C SER A 219 4.35 -17.08 19.34
N THR A 220 5.20 -16.96 20.32
CA THR A 220 6.24 -17.94 20.68
C THR A 220 5.67 -19.31 21.09
N ARG A 221 4.36 -19.52 21.01
CA ARG A 221 3.67 -20.75 21.34
C ARG A 221 3.37 -21.55 20.07
N LEU A 222 3.87 -22.75 20.02
CA LEU A 222 3.63 -23.75 18.97
C LEU A 222 2.12 -23.92 18.68
N ASP A 223 1.28 -23.82 19.72
CA ASP A 223 -0.17 -23.89 19.62
C ASP A 223 -0.79 -22.82 18.73
N ASN A 224 -0.20 -21.61 18.72
CA ASN A 224 -0.68 -20.51 17.88
C ASN A 224 -0.20 -20.67 16.44
N ILE A 225 0.98 -21.26 16.21
CA ILE A 225 1.46 -21.63 14.87
C ILE A 225 0.57 -22.72 14.30
N MET A 226 0.20 -23.71 15.10
CA MET A 226 -0.72 -24.76 14.70
C MET A 226 -2.16 -24.27 14.52
N ALA A 227 -2.59 -23.28 15.31
CA ALA A 227 -3.89 -22.62 15.18
C ALA A 227 -3.94 -21.74 13.90
N LEU A 228 -2.85 -21.06 13.56
CA LEU A 228 -2.70 -20.36 12.29
C LEU A 228 -2.84 -21.31 11.09
N GLY A 229 -2.26 -22.52 11.17
CA GLY A 229 -2.39 -23.56 10.12
C GLY A 229 -3.79 -24.21 10.04
N LYS A 230 -4.62 -24.10 11.08
CA LYS A 230 -5.97 -24.67 11.14
C LYS A 230 -7.07 -23.63 11.00
N ALA A 231 -6.77 -22.36 11.19
CA ALA A 231 -7.79 -21.33 11.17
C ALA A 231 -8.24 -21.06 9.72
N ASN A 232 -9.52 -21.28 9.46
CA ASN A 232 -10.20 -20.76 8.27
C ASN A 232 -10.08 -19.21 8.14
N SER A 233 -9.55 -18.53 9.15
CA SER A 233 -9.13 -17.13 9.11
C SER A 233 -8.07 -16.86 8.05
N PHE A 234 -7.28 -17.85 7.65
CA PHE A 234 -6.38 -17.73 6.50
C PHE A 234 -7.10 -17.44 5.20
N THR A 235 -8.30 -17.95 5.01
CA THR A 235 -9.10 -17.63 3.82
C THR A 235 -9.63 -16.21 3.82
N ASN A 236 -9.76 -15.58 4.99
CA ASN A 236 -10.23 -14.20 5.11
C ASN A 236 -9.08 -13.18 5.16
N TYR A 237 -7.90 -13.58 5.63
CA TYR A 237 -6.75 -12.67 5.77
C TYR A 237 -5.76 -12.77 4.62
N CYS A 238 -5.58 -13.94 4.08
CA CYS A 238 -4.63 -14.17 3.01
C CYS A 238 -5.26 -15.11 2.00
N GLY A 239 -6.01 -14.59 1.07
CA GLY A 239 -6.28 -15.34 -0.16
C GLY A 239 -4.99 -15.90 -0.76
N ALA A 240 -3.86 -15.25 -0.48
CA ALA A 240 -2.54 -15.70 -0.87
C ALA A 240 -2.00 -16.84 -0.01
N VAL A 241 -1.99 -16.77 1.32
CA VAL A 241 -1.38 -17.80 2.18
C VAL A 241 -2.20 -19.11 2.21
N GLY A 242 -3.52 -19.01 2.19
CA GLY A 242 -4.38 -20.21 2.06
C GLY A 242 -4.20 -20.93 0.72
N LEU A 243 -4.02 -20.18 -0.36
CA LEU A 243 -3.71 -20.73 -1.68
C LEU A 243 -2.32 -21.34 -1.73
N PHE A 244 -1.35 -20.76 -1.04
CA PHE A 244 0.01 -21.25 -0.95
C PHE A 244 0.09 -22.66 -0.34
N TYR A 245 -0.60 -22.91 0.77
CA TYR A 245 -0.59 -24.21 1.41
C TYR A 245 -1.16 -25.32 0.48
N MET A 246 -2.23 -25.00 -0.23
CA MET A 246 -2.84 -25.91 -1.17
C MET A 246 -2.01 -26.12 -2.45
N GLU A 247 -1.31 -25.07 -2.91
CA GLU A 247 -0.55 -25.12 -4.16
C GLU A 247 0.84 -25.71 -4.00
N ILE A 248 1.54 -25.49 -2.88
CA ILE A 248 2.80 -26.21 -2.59
C ILE A 248 2.56 -27.72 -2.53
N ILE A 249 1.52 -28.15 -1.83
CA ILE A 249 1.19 -29.57 -1.75
C ILE A 249 0.84 -30.14 -3.14
N HIS A 250 0.24 -29.35 -4.01
CA HIS A 250 -0.19 -29.81 -5.33
C HIS A 250 0.93 -29.82 -6.37
N TYR A 251 1.95 -28.95 -6.24
CA TYR A 251 3.06 -28.86 -7.19
C TYR A 251 4.35 -29.52 -6.72
N GLY A 252 4.37 -30.12 -5.51
CA GLY A 252 5.49 -30.95 -5.05
C GLY A 252 6.82 -30.20 -4.89
N ILE A 253 6.77 -28.89 -4.50
CA ILE A 253 7.96 -28.12 -4.13
C ILE A 253 8.22 -28.27 -2.64
#